data_0b35e7e66452ccff62114aded2712fdf
#
_entry.id   0b35e7e66452ccff62114aded2712fdf
#
_cell.length_a   1.000
_cell.length_b   1.000
_cell.length_c   1.000
_cell.angle_alpha   90.00
_cell.angle_beta   90.00
_cell.angle_gamma   90.00
#
_symmetry.space_group_name_H-M   'P 1'
#
loop_
_entity.id
_entity.type
_entity.pdbx_description
1 polymer ?
#
loop_
_entity_poly.entity_id
_entity_poly.type
_entity_poly.pdbx_seq_one_letter_code
_entity_poly.pdbx_strand_id
1 'polypeptide(L)'
;MRSPTFAGILKSASPGSKGEQQACEYMAQVLKKDCGCQRADVESFKENPGSFFGWIYFTITFVLAAIACFFFCPLLSAVLIVVGLFIVFMQFGLYKKLIDGCSRKKTGHNVTAVKQCTGEVKRRIFFNGHPDAAWEWPVNYKLGGVGFEGHAIICGVGAVYYLVLSIMYMAKNGLTFSAH
;
A
#
# COMPACT_ATOMS: atom_id res chain seq x y z
N MET A 1 -35.82 -12.45 -2.50
CA MET A 1 -34.60 -11.62 -2.42
C MET A 1 -33.57 -12.23 -3.36
N ARG A 2 -33.11 -11.49 -4.37
CA ARG A 2 -31.98 -11.95 -5.20
C ARG A 2 -30.75 -11.91 -4.33
N SER A 3 -30.04 -13.04 -4.18
CA SER A 3 -28.72 -13.04 -3.54
C SER A 3 -27.81 -12.06 -4.30
N PRO A 4 -27.04 -11.22 -3.61
CA PRO A 4 -26.13 -10.32 -4.29
C PRO A 4 -25.15 -11.17 -5.13
N THR A 5 -25.00 -10.81 -6.40
CA THR A 5 -24.01 -11.46 -7.26
C THR A 5 -22.63 -11.20 -6.68
N PHE A 6 -21.72 -12.19 -6.76
CA PHE A 6 -20.33 -12.07 -6.27
C PHE A 6 -19.65 -10.78 -6.75
N ALA A 7 -19.87 -10.39 -8.01
CA ALA A 7 -19.38 -9.12 -8.56
C ALA A 7 -19.92 -7.87 -7.84
N GLY A 8 -21.16 -7.91 -7.31
CA GLY A 8 -21.72 -6.80 -6.52
C GLY A 8 -21.12 -6.70 -5.12
N ILE A 9 -20.77 -7.82 -4.51
CA ILE A 9 -20.09 -7.88 -3.22
C ILE A 9 -18.65 -7.34 -3.34
N LEU A 10 -17.93 -7.75 -4.39
CA LEU A 10 -16.54 -7.30 -4.65
C LEU A 10 -16.42 -5.80 -4.89
N LYS A 11 -17.41 -5.15 -5.48
CA LYS A 11 -17.40 -3.67 -5.69
C LYS A 11 -17.29 -2.86 -4.39
N SER A 12 -17.67 -3.43 -3.25
CA SER A 12 -17.65 -2.77 -1.95
C SER A 12 -16.65 -3.40 -0.97
N ALA A 13 -15.82 -4.36 -1.43
CA ALA A 13 -14.90 -5.13 -0.58
C ALA A 13 -13.57 -4.39 -0.35
N SER A 14 -13.61 -3.12 0.04
CA SER A 14 -12.37 -2.43 0.46
C SER A 14 -11.82 -3.00 1.78
N PRO A 15 -10.49 -2.96 2.02
CA PRO A 15 -9.87 -3.50 3.22
C PRO A 15 -10.52 -3.02 4.51
N GLY A 16 -10.89 -3.96 5.38
CA GLY A 16 -11.59 -3.70 6.65
C GLY A 16 -13.01 -3.16 6.50
N SER A 17 -13.71 -3.49 5.42
CA SER A 17 -15.12 -3.11 5.20
C SER A 17 -16.09 -4.27 5.45
N LYS A 18 -17.38 -3.93 5.61
CA LYS A 18 -18.44 -4.94 5.64
C LYS A 18 -18.54 -5.75 4.34
N GLY A 19 -18.18 -5.14 3.21
CA GLY A 19 -18.16 -5.84 1.93
C GLY A 19 -17.10 -6.92 1.86
N GLU A 20 -15.90 -6.68 2.40
CA GLU A 20 -14.86 -7.70 2.54
C GLU A 20 -15.32 -8.86 3.44
N GLN A 21 -15.92 -8.58 4.59
CA GLN A 21 -16.51 -9.59 5.45
C GLN A 21 -17.54 -10.44 4.71
N GLN A 22 -18.47 -9.82 4.02
CA GLN A 22 -19.50 -10.52 3.23
C GLN A 22 -18.88 -11.37 2.10
N ALA A 23 -17.83 -10.87 1.46
CA ALA A 23 -17.10 -11.64 0.45
C ALA A 23 -16.43 -12.87 1.05
N CYS A 24 -15.81 -12.76 2.22
CA CYS A 24 -15.23 -13.88 2.95
C CYS A 24 -16.29 -14.90 3.37
N GLU A 25 -17.43 -14.45 3.92
CA GLU A 25 -18.54 -15.32 4.29
C GLU A 25 -19.10 -16.07 3.08
N TYR A 26 -19.28 -15.41 1.95
CA TYR A 26 -19.71 -16.02 0.70
C TYR A 26 -18.71 -17.06 0.20
N MET A 27 -17.40 -16.72 0.17
CA MET A 27 -16.37 -17.67 -0.23
C MET A 27 -16.32 -18.90 0.67
N ALA A 28 -16.43 -18.72 1.98
CA ALA A 28 -16.47 -19.84 2.92
C ALA A 28 -17.65 -20.78 2.65
N GLN A 29 -18.83 -20.22 2.31
CA GLN A 29 -20.01 -21.02 1.94
C GLN A 29 -19.79 -21.81 0.64
N VAL A 30 -19.24 -21.19 -0.40
CA VAL A 30 -18.92 -21.84 -1.68
C VAL A 30 -17.90 -22.96 -1.48
N LEU A 31 -16.82 -22.71 -0.72
CA LEU A 31 -15.78 -23.68 -0.43
C LEU A 31 -16.33 -24.91 0.32
N LYS A 32 -17.28 -24.71 1.25
CA LYS A 32 -17.96 -25.84 1.94
C LYS A 32 -18.93 -26.57 1.03
N LYS A 33 -19.84 -25.87 0.35
CA LYS A 33 -20.97 -26.47 -0.36
C LYS A 33 -20.58 -27.01 -1.72
N ASP A 34 -19.85 -26.21 -2.50
CA ASP A 34 -19.59 -26.52 -3.91
C ASP A 34 -18.23 -27.20 -4.10
N CYS A 35 -17.23 -26.83 -3.31
CA CYS A 35 -15.89 -27.41 -3.39
C CYS A 35 -15.70 -28.62 -2.46
N GLY A 36 -16.63 -28.86 -1.53
CA GLY A 36 -16.57 -30.01 -0.61
C GLY A 36 -15.40 -29.93 0.39
N CYS A 37 -15.04 -28.71 0.81
CA CYS A 37 -14.05 -28.52 1.86
C CYS A 37 -14.64 -28.92 3.23
N GLN A 38 -13.91 -29.72 3.99
CA GLN A 38 -14.33 -30.15 5.33
C GLN A 38 -14.29 -29.01 6.33
N ARG A 39 -13.39 -28.05 6.13
CA ARG A 39 -13.25 -26.84 6.91
C ARG A 39 -13.20 -25.62 6.00
N ALA A 40 -13.95 -24.59 6.30
CA ALA A 40 -13.81 -23.26 5.73
C ALA A 40 -14.29 -22.25 6.76
N ASP A 41 -13.36 -21.54 7.36
CA ASP A 41 -13.58 -20.61 8.47
C ASP A 41 -13.20 -19.22 8.04
N VAL A 42 -13.98 -18.24 8.52
CA VAL A 42 -13.67 -16.82 8.38
C VAL A 42 -12.92 -16.38 9.63
N GLU A 43 -11.71 -15.89 9.43
CA GLU A 43 -10.85 -15.40 10.51
C GLU A 43 -10.79 -13.86 10.46
N SER A 44 -10.81 -13.21 11.61
CA SER A 44 -10.67 -11.76 11.71
C SER A 44 -9.32 -11.37 12.27
N PHE A 45 -8.72 -10.30 11.71
CA PHE A 45 -7.43 -9.77 12.17
C PHE A 45 -7.45 -8.24 12.18
N LYS A 46 -6.46 -7.64 12.85
CA LYS A 46 -6.31 -6.18 12.86
C LYS A 46 -5.31 -5.74 11.81
N GLU A 47 -5.69 -4.75 11.03
CA GLU A 47 -4.90 -4.19 9.96
C GLU A 47 -4.97 -2.66 9.96
N ASN A 48 -4.03 -2.05 9.25
CA ASN A 48 -3.95 -0.60 9.07
C ASN A 48 -3.98 -0.27 7.56
N PRO A 49 -5.11 -0.44 6.87
CA PRO A 49 -5.17 -0.33 5.40
C PRO A 49 -4.81 1.07 4.90
N GLY A 50 -5.00 2.11 5.72
CA GLY A 50 -4.60 3.48 5.38
C GLY A 50 -3.09 3.67 5.26
N SER A 51 -2.26 2.83 5.87
CA SER A 51 -0.81 2.95 5.78
C SER A 51 -0.27 2.48 4.42
N PHE A 52 -1.00 1.64 3.69
CA PHE A 52 -0.57 1.12 2.39
C PHE A 52 -0.30 2.23 1.37
N PHE A 53 -1.14 3.27 1.33
CA PHE A 53 -0.92 4.47 0.53
C PHE A 53 -0.54 5.70 1.37
N GLY A 54 -0.54 5.58 2.67
CA GLY A 54 -0.24 6.67 3.60
C GLY A 54 1.13 7.30 3.36
N TRP A 55 2.13 6.50 2.95
CA TRP A 55 3.47 6.97 2.63
C TRP A 55 3.49 8.04 1.53
N ILE A 56 2.53 8.03 0.60
CA ILE A 56 2.41 9.04 -0.46
C ILE A 56 2.18 10.43 0.15
N TYR A 57 1.26 10.54 1.11
CA TYR A 57 0.95 11.81 1.76
C TYR A 57 2.16 12.33 2.54
N PHE A 58 2.85 11.46 3.30
CA PHE A 58 4.08 11.84 4.00
C PHE A 58 5.14 12.31 3.02
N THR A 59 5.40 11.55 1.96
CA THR A 59 6.42 11.89 0.96
C THR A 59 6.11 13.21 0.28
N ILE A 60 4.87 13.44 -0.16
CA ILE A 60 4.46 14.71 -0.77
C ILE A 60 4.66 15.86 0.21
N THR A 61 4.27 15.69 1.48
CA THR A 61 4.44 16.73 2.50
C THR A 61 5.92 17.07 2.71
N PHE A 62 6.80 16.06 2.80
CA PHE A 62 8.24 16.28 2.93
C PHE A 62 8.84 16.94 1.70
N VAL A 63 8.42 16.56 0.49
CA VAL A 63 8.90 17.20 -0.76
C VAL A 63 8.46 18.66 -0.83
N LEU A 64 7.20 18.97 -0.53
CA LEU A 64 6.71 20.35 -0.52
C LEU A 64 7.40 21.20 0.54
N ALA A 65 7.59 20.65 1.73
CA ALA A 65 8.36 21.32 2.78
C ALA A 65 9.83 21.54 2.38
N ALA A 66 10.45 20.56 1.70
CA ALA A 66 11.81 20.69 1.19
C ALA A 66 11.93 21.81 0.16
N ILE A 67 10.97 21.91 -0.77
CA ILE A 67 10.92 22.99 -1.76
C ILE A 67 10.80 24.35 -1.06
N ALA A 68 9.93 24.48 -0.08
CA ALA A 68 9.79 25.71 0.68
C ALA A 68 11.06 26.07 1.46
N CYS A 69 11.69 25.09 2.09
CA CYS A 69 12.92 25.29 2.87
C CYS A 69 14.15 25.57 2.02
N PHE A 70 14.17 25.19 0.75
CA PHE A 70 15.33 25.32 -0.14
C PHE A 70 15.90 26.75 -0.18
N PHE A 71 15.02 27.75 -0.20
CA PHE A 71 15.42 29.16 -0.28
C PHE A 71 15.91 29.74 1.06
N PHE A 72 15.64 29.08 2.18
CA PHE A 72 16.01 29.56 3.52
C PHE A 72 17.09 28.71 4.17
N CYS A 73 16.99 27.40 4.04
CA CYS A 73 17.89 26.45 4.66
C CYS A 73 18.06 25.21 3.76
N PRO A 74 19.03 25.22 2.83
CA PRO A 74 19.26 24.11 1.89
C PRO A 74 19.58 22.79 2.61
N LEU A 75 20.23 22.85 3.79
CA LEU A 75 20.49 21.67 4.60
C LEU A 75 19.18 20.99 5.04
N LEU A 76 18.23 21.78 5.55
CA LEU A 76 16.93 21.26 5.96
C LEU A 76 16.18 20.69 4.77
N SER A 77 16.25 21.35 3.61
CA SER A 77 15.67 20.85 2.35
C SER A 77 16.24 19.47 1.98
N ALA A 78 17.55 19.31 1.99
CA ALA A 78 18.21 18.03 1.71
C ALA A 78 17.78 16.93 2.69
N VAL A 79 17.75 17.24 3.99
CA VAL A 79 17.31 16.29 5.04
C VAL A 79 15.87 15.85 4.81
N LEU A 80 14.96 16.77 4.49
CA LEU A 80 13.55 16.44 4.24
C LEU A 80 13.37 15.50 3.03
N ILE A 81 14.14 15.71 1.95
CA ILE A 81 14.13 14.78 0.80
C ILE A 81 14.62 13.39 1.21
N VAL A 82 15.74 13.32 1.94
CA VAL A 82 16.28 12.03 2.41
C VAL A 82 15.28 11.30 3.30
N VAL A 83 14.63 12.01 4.22
CA VAL A 83 13.58 11.42 5.08
C VAL A 83 12.40 10.93 4.25
N GLY A 84 11.94 11.71 3.27
CA GLY A 84 10.86 11.30 2.36
C GLY A 84 11.21 10.03 1.59
N LEU A 85 12.40 9.97 0.98
CA LEU A 85 12.89 8.79 0.26
C LEU A 85 13.06 7.58 1.19
N PHE A 86 13.53 7.79 2.42
CA PHE A 86 13.64 6.74 3.42
C PHE A 86 12.28 6.14 3.78
N ILE A 87 11.25 6.96 3.95
CA ILE A 87 9.88 6.49 4.21
C ILE A 87 9.38 5.63 3.04
N VAL A 88 9.56 6.09 1.79
CA VAL A 88 9.19 5.30 0.60
C VAL A 88 9.91 3.96 0.59
N PHE A 89 11.23 3.97 0.79
CA PHE A 89 12.03 2.75 0.78
C PHE A 89 11.62 1.77 1.88
N MET A 90 11.40 2.25 3.09
CA MET A 90 11.01 1.39 4.21
C MET A 90 9.59 0.85 4.06
N GLN A 91 8.62 1.73 3.78
CA GLN A 91 7.21 1.36 3.76
C GLN A 91 6.82 0.60 2.50
N PHE A 92 7.24 1.08 1.33
CA PHE A 92 6.88 0.50 0.04
C PHE A 92 7.90 -0.52 -0.47
N GLY A 93 9.20 -0.22 -0.37
CA GLY A 93 10.27 -1.11 -0.86
C GLY A 93 10.49 -2.34 0.02
N LEU A 94 10.53 -2.16 1.35
CA LEU A 94 10.80 -3.22 2.31
C LEU A 94 9.57 -3.72 3.07
N TYR A 95 8.38 -3.18 2.80
CA TYR A 95 7.12 -3.51 3.50
C TYR A 95 7.24 -3.42 5.03
N LYS A 96 8.07 -2.48 5.54
CA LYS A 96 8.18 -2.23 6.98
C LYS A 96 7.02 -1.35 7.46
N LYS A 97 6.49 -1.67 8.64
CA LYS A 97 5.33 -0.99 9.24
C LYS A 97 5.72 0.34 9.91
N LEU A 98 6.43 1.21 9.19
CA LEU A 98 6.99 2.45 9.75
C LEU A 98 5.90 3.46 10.13
N ILE A 99 4.90 3.63 9.25
CA ILE A 99 3.82 4.63 9.42
C ILE A 99 2.47 4.02 9.79
N ASP A 100 2.41 2.71 10.07
CA ASP A 100 1.16 2.02 10.43
C ASP A 100 0.47 2.68 11.64
N GLY A 101 1.26 3.15 12.61
CA GLY A 101 0.75 3.85 13.79
C GLY A 101 0.01 5.16 13.49
N CYS A 102 0.27 5.78 12.33
CA CYS A 102 -0.39 7.01 11.90
C CYS A 102 -1.73 6.75 11.19
N SER A 103 -2.09 5.49 10.91
CA SER A 103 -3.34 5.15 10.24
C SER A 103 -4.33 4.45 11.17
N ARG A 104 -5.63 4.61 10.86
CA ARG A 104 -6.70 4.03 11.67
C ARG A 104 -6.73 2.51 11.52
N LYS A 105 -6.72 1.80 12.66
CA LYS A 105 -6.91 0.35 12.69
C LYS A 105 -8.31 -0.04 12.25
N LYS A 106 -8.40 -1.05 11.39
CA LYS A 106 -9.65 -1.70 10.97
C LYS A 106 -9.57 -3.20 11.26
N THR A 107 -10.70 -3.86 11.14
CA THR A 107 -10.76 -5.33 11.25
C THR A 107 -10.89 -5.89 9.85
N GLY A 108 -9.87 -6.57 9.38
CA GLY A 108 -9.88 -7.31 8.13
C GLY A 108 -10.35 -8.75 8.36
N HIS A 109 -10.71 -9.43 7.28
CA HIS A 109 -11.22 -10.79 7.29
C HIS A 109 -10.47 -11.64 6.25
N ASN A 110 -10.26 -12.89 6.59
CA ASN A 110 -9.63 -13.87 5.72
C ASN A 110 -10.43 -15.18 5.76
N VAL A 111 -10.26 -16.03 4.75
CA VAL A 111 -10.89 -17.36 4.70
C VAL A 111 -9.81 -18.42 4.64
N THR A 112 -9.84 -19.32 5.60
CA THR A 112 -8.99 -20.51 5.61
C THR A 112 -9.85 -21.73 5.35
N ALA A 113 -9.58 -22.43 4.24
CA ALA A 113 -10.31 -23.65 3.90
C ALA A 113 -9.36 -24.84 3.70
N VAL A 114 -9.82 -26.01 4.12
CA VAL A 114 -9.07 -27.26 4.00
C VAL A 114 -9.94 -28.31 3.30
N LYS A 115 -9.40 -28.85 2.21
CA LYS A 115 -9.94 -30.04 1.55
C LYS A 115 -8.98 -31.20 1.75
N GLN A 116 -9.42 -32.19 2.53
CA GLN A 116 -8.62 -33.38 2.80
C GLN A 116 -8.68 -34.34 1.63
N CYS A 117 -7.58 -35.05 1.36
CA CYS A 117 -7.56 -36.15 0.42
C CYS A 117 -8.21 -37.40 1.06
N THR A 118 -8.67 -38.30 0.21
CA THR A 118 -9.27 -39.59 0.64
C THR A 118 -8.24 -40.69 0.96
N GLY A 119 -6.96 -40.47 0.64
CA GLY A 119 -5.88 -41.43 0.87
C GLY A 119 -4.71 -40.79 1.64
N GLU A 120 -3.53 -41.44 1.54
CA GLU A 120 -2.31 -40.95 2.16
C GLU A 120 -1.86 -39.60 1.62
N VAL A 121 -1.54 -38.66 2.51
CA VAL A 121 -1.11 -37.30 2.13
C VAL A 121 0.34 -37.33 1.65
N LYS A 122 0.53 -37.32 0.35
CA LYS A 122 1.87 -37.22 -0.27
C LYS A 122 2.34 -35.81 -0.49
N ARG A 123 1.40 -34.84 -0.73
CA ARG A 123 1.72 -33.44 -0.98
C ARG A 123 0.59 -32.53 -0.43
N ARG A 124 0.95 -31.33 0.00
CA ARG A 124 0.00 -30.25 0.32
C ARG A 124 0.14 -29.16 -0.73
N ILE A 125 -0.99 -28.71 -1.30
CA ILE A 125 -1.04 -27.61 -2.25
C ILE A 125 -1.76 -26.46 -1.57
N PHE A 126 -1.19 -25.26 -1.62
CA PHE A 126 -1.78 -24.05 -1.10
C PHE A 126 -2.20 -23.14 -2.27
N PHE A 127 -3.47 -22.78 -2.28
CA PHE A 127 -3.98 -21.71 -3.14
C PHE A 127 -4.15 -20.46 -2.28
N ASN A 128 -3.54 -19.36 -2.71
CA ASN A 128 -3.62 -18.09 -1.99
C ASN A 128 -4.18 -17.01 -2.91
N GLY A 129 -5.04 -16.17 -2.36
CA GLY A 129 -5.61 -15.01 -3.01
C GLY A 129 -6.20 -14.07 -1.96
N HIS A 130 -6.28 -12.76 -2.25
CA HIS A 130 -6.88 -11.81 -1.32
C HIS A 130 -8.35 -11.53 -1.67
N PRO A 131 -9.24 -11.44 -0.66
CA PRO A 131 -10.67 -11.23 -0.86
C PRO A 131 -11.05 -9.75 -1.04
N ASP A 132 -10.16 -8.84 -0.68
CA ASP A 132 -10.39 -7.41 -0.73
C ASP A 132 -10.12 -6.82 -2.11
N ALA A 133 -10.82 -5.72 -2.41
CA ALA A 133 -10.63 -4.96 -3.62
C ALA A 133 -9.55 -3.89 -3.40
N ALA A 134 -8.55 -3.86 -4.29
CA ALA A 134 -7.55 -2.80 -4.29
C ALA A 134 -8.17 -1.46 -4.69
N TRP A 135 -7.56 -0.36 -4.21
CA TRP A 135 -7.89 0.98 -4.67
C TRP A 135 -7.46 1.16 -6.13
N GLU A 136 -8.33 1.78 -6.91
CA GLU A 136 -8.00 2.13 -8.27
C GLU A 136 -6.88 3.17 -8.32
N TRP A 137 -5.87 2.91 -9.15
CA TRP A 137 -4.80 3.86 -9.41
C TRP A 137 -5.06 4.57 -10.73
N PRO A 138 -5.50 5.84 -10.74
CA PRO A 138 -5.94 6.51 -11.96
C PRO A 138 -4.89 6.56 -13.08
N VAL A 139 -3.61 6.69 -12.74
CA VAL A 139 -2.50 6.69 -13.71
C VAL A 139 -2.38 5.32 -14.37
N ASN A 140 -2.42 4.24 -13.59
CA ASN A 140 -2.36 2.89 -14.10
C ASN A 140 -3.60 2.54 -14.95
N TYR A 141 -4.77 3.00 -14.53
CA TYR A 141 -6.02 2.80 -15.27
C TYR A 141 -6.01 3.49 -16.63
N LYS A 142 -5.54 4.76 -16.69
CA LYS A 142 -5.55 5.57 -17.93
C LYS A 142 -4.41 5.27 -18.87
N LEU A 143 -3.20 5.01 -18.36
CA LEU A 143 -1.95 4.90 -19.11
C LEU A 143 -1.33 3.50 -19.05
N GLY A 144 -1.96 2.57 -18.35
CA GLY A 144 -1.44 1.21 -18.18
C GLY A 144 -0.18 1.14 -17.31
N GLY A 145 0.45 -0.03 -17.29
CA GLY A 145 1.66 -0.27 -16.50
C GLY A 145 2.83 0.64 -16.88
N VAL A 146 3.02 0.90 -18.17
CA VAL A 146 4.08 1.80 -18.65
C VAL A 146 3.90 3.23 -18.12
N GLY A 147 2.67 3.72 -18.08
CA GLY A 147 2.38 5.04 -17.50
C GLY A 147 2.63 5.09 -16.00
N PHE A 148 2.29 4.03 -15.28
CA PHE A 148 2.56 3.91 -13.85
C PHE A 148 4.05 3.86 -13.54
N GLU A 149 4.81 3.01 -14.23
CA GLU A 149 6.26 2.90 -14.08
C GLU A 149 6.97 4.21 -14.45
N GLY A 150 6.59 4.81 -15.57
CA GLY A 150 7.11 6.11 -15.99
C GLY A 150 6.88 7.21 -14.96
N HIS A 151 5.70 7.26 -14.37
CA HIS A 151 5.37 8.19 -13.29
C HIS A 151 6.28 7.97 -12.06
N ALA A 152 6.44 6.72 -11.63
CA ALA A 152 7.29 6.38 -10.49
C ALA A 152 8.76 6.76 -10.73
N ILE A 153 9.28 6.49 -11.94
CA ILE A 153 10.64 6.85 -12.34
C ILE A 153 10.82 8.36 -12.33
N ILE A 154 9.90 9.12 -12.93
CA ILE A 154 9.96 10.60 -12.95
C ILE A 154 9.98 11.17 -11.55
N CYS A 155 9.14 10.67 -10.65
CA CYS A 155 9.11 11.10 -9.24
C CYS A 155 10.44 10.79 -8.53
N GLY A 156 10.99 9.59 -8.72
CA GLY A 156 12.25 9.18 -8.12
C GLY A 156 13.45 10.00 -8.63
N VAL A 157 13.55 10.13 -9.95
CA VAL A 157 14.61 10.95 -10.58
C VAL A 157 14.50 12.41 -10.17
N GLY A 158 13.27 12.95 -10.11
CA GLY A 158 13.01 14.33 -9.67
C GLY A 158 13.47 14.56 -8.22
N ALA A 159 13.18 13.62 -7.31
CA ALA A 159 13.62 13.71 -5.92
C ALA A 159 15.16 13.68 -5.79
N VAL A 160 15.82 12.77 -6.51
CA VAL A 160 17.29 12.69 -6.52
C VAL A 160 17.91 13.95 -7.12
N TYR A 161 17.38 14.44 -8.24
CA TYR A 161 17.81 15.68 -8.87
C TYR A 161 17.72 16.86 -7.89
N TYR A 162 16.60 16.97 -7.18
CA TYR A 162 16.40 18.04 -6.20
C TYR A 162 17.34 17.93 -5.00
N LEU A 163 17.65 16.70 -4.55
CA LEU A 163 18.66 16.46 -3.51
C LEU A 163 20.03 16.94 -3.97
N VAL A 164 20.43 16.60 -5.20
CA VAL A 164 21.72 17.05 -5.79
C VAL A 164 21.77 18.57 -5.86
N LEU A 165 20.69 19.23 -6.31
CA LEU A 165 20.62 20.69 -6.33
C LEU A 165 20.79 21.30 -4.94
N SER A 166 20.16 20.72 -3.91
CA SER A 166 20.29 21.19 -2.52
C SER A 166 21.73 21.08 -2.03
N ILE A 167 22.41 19.97 -2.34
CA ILE A 167 23.82 19.77 -1.99
C ILE A 167 24.73 20.76 -2.71
N MET A 168 24.53 20.93 -4.03
CA MET A 168 25.32 21.90 -4.82
C MET A 168 25.13 23.34 -4.32
N TYR A 169 23.90 23.69 -3.96
CA TYR A 169 23.60 25.01 -3.43
C TYR A 169 24.27 25.22 -2.05
N MET A 170 24.27 24.22 -1.17
CA MET A 170 25.00 24.27 0.09
C MET A 170 26.51 24.45 -0.11
N ALA A 171 27.08 23.72 -1.07
CA ALA A 171 28.52 23.80 -1.37
C ALA A 171 28.92 25.20 -1.85
N LYS A 172 28.05 25.90 -2.54
CA LYS A 172 28.30 27.25 -3.08
C LYS A 172 28.01 28.37 -2.07
N ASN A 173 26.92 28.25 -1.30
CA ASN A 173 26.37 29.35 -0.52
C ASN A 173 26.38 29.10 1.01
N GLY A 174 26.89 27.96 1.45
CA GLY A 174 26.86 27.54 2.87
C GLY A 174 25.57 26.81 3.27
N LEU A 175 25.52 26.41 4.54
CA LEU A 175 24.45 25.54 5.07
C LEU A 175 23.12 26.25 5.28
N THR A 176 23.15 27.55 5.51
CA THR A 176 21.99 28.40 5.74
C THR A 176 22.08 29.68 4.90
N PHE A 177 20.95 30.24 4.55
CA PHE A 177 20.89 31.55 3.92
C PHE A 177 21.23 32.60 4.97
N SER A 178 22.41 33.20 4.90
CA SER A 178 22.69 34.46 5.61
C SER A 178 21.97 35.56 4.85
N ALA A 179 20.85 36.06 5.37
CA ALA A 179 20.28 37.30 4.92
C ALA A 179 21.31 38.41 5.24
N HIS A 180 22.07 38.83 4.23
CA HIS A 180 22.79 40.10 4.24
C HIS A 180 21.89 41.18 3.68
#